data_ea63afc282a16a8925ca782fefc5883f
#
_entry.id   ea63afc282a16a8925ca782fefc5883f
#
_cell.length_a   1.000
_cell.length_b   1.000
_cell.length_c   1.000
_cell.angle_alpha   90.00
_cell.angle_beta   90.00
_cell.angle_gamma   90.00
#
_symmetry.space_group_name_H-M   'P 1'
#
loop_
_entity.id
_entity.type
_entity.pdbx_description
1 polymer ?
#
loop_
_entity_poly.entity_id
_entity_poly.type
_entity_poly.pdbx_seq_one_letter_code
_entity_poly.pdbx_strand_id
1 'polypeptide(L)'
;MREFKDKVAVITGAANGIGRAIAERCVGEGMKVVLADVDEANLTKAETELKSAGGSVLAVRTDVSKRSDVELLARQTLDTFGQVHLLFNNAGVTADGAKWEATWNDWEWAIGVNLWGVIHGVKVFTPLMLAQNTECHIVNTSSMGGLTVGGLFAPYFVTKAAVVALSENLYMAMQLQNSLVKVSVLCPGCVRTDIANAERHRPAELQNEPVQKTPQMQAALDAYKAAVERAGVPPLQVADVVFEAIREEQFYIFPNPEWLDLVQLRTDRLMRMENPHSAEALLAKLSNPRGQLAVLAGRSEVADPVELNQV
;
A
#
# COMPACT_ATOMS: atom_id res chain seq x y z
N MET A 1 3.67 -7.54 18.87
CA MET A 1 2.36 -7.52 19.60
C MET A 1 1.64 -8.85 19.42
N ARG A 2 1.24 -9.52 20.49
CA ARG A 2 0.56 -10.82 20.41
C ARG A 2 -0.93 -10.76 20.81
N GLU A 3 -1.25 -9.88 21.73
CA GLU A 3 -2.62 -9.67 22.23
C GLU A 3 -3.22 -8.40 21.62
N PHE A 4 -4.34 -8.54 20.94
CA PHE A 4 -5.01 -7.44 20.24
C PHE A 4 -6.30 -6.97 20.91
N LYS A 5 -6.92 -7.82 21.74
CA LYS A 5 -8.19 -7.50 22.39
C LYS A 5 -8.09 -6.18 23.14
N ASP A 6 -9.13 -5.35 23.01
CA ASP A 6 -9.27 -4.02 23.62
C ASP A 6 -8.23 -2.97 23.17
N LYS A 7 -7.29 -3.32 22.28
CA LYS A 7 -6.33 -2.39 21.67
C LYS A 7 -7.05 -1.50 20.65
N VAL A 8 -6.47 -0.33 20.37
CA VAL A 8 -7.03 0.65 19.42
C VAL A 8 -6.24 0.62 18.13
N ALA A 9 -6.92 0.43 17.00
CA ALA A 9 -6.34 0.49 15.66
C ALA A 9 -6.88 1.71 14.90
N VAL A 10 -5.99 2.46 14.24
CA VAL A 10 -6.32 3.53 13.31
C VAL A 10 -5.93 3.08 11.90
N ILE A 11 -6.86 3.12 10.95
CA ILE A 11 -6.65 2.65 9.58
C ILE A 11 -7.05 3.74 8.61
N THR A 12 -6.10 4.20 7.78
CA THR A 12 -6.39 5.12 6.67
C THR A 12 -6.71 4.35 5.38
N GLY A 13 -7.58 4.89 4.52
CA GLY A 13 -8.10 4.18 3.37
C GLY A 13 -8.97 2.98 3.77
N ALA A 14 -9.77 3.14 4.84
CA ALA A 14 -10.48 2.06 5.49
C ALA A 14 -11.87 1.76 4.91
N ALA A 15 -12.35 2.57 3.98
CA ALA A 15 -13.67 2.38 3.37
C ALA A 15 -13.72 1.17 2.43
N ASN A 16 -12.59 0.81 1.81
CA ASN A 16 -12.53 -0.22 0.77
C ASN A 16 -11.20 -1.03 0.84
N GLY A 17 -11.15 -2.11 0.06
CA GLY A 17 -9.93 -2.86 -0.25
C GLY A 17 -9.17 -3.39 0.97
N ILE A 18 -7.85 -3.20 0.97
CA ILE A 18 -6.96 -3.69 2.04
C ILE A 18 -7.30 -3.04 3.39
N GLY A 19 -7.53 -1.71 3.42
CA GLY A 19 -7.84 -1.01 4.66
C GLY A 19 -9.14 -1.53 5.30
N ARG A 20 -10.17 -1.79 4.49
CA ARG A 20 -11.42 -2.39 4.96
C ARG A 20 -11.21 -3.80 5.51
N ALA A 21 -10.43 -4.63 4.83
CA ALA A 21 -10.12 -5.97 5.28
C ALA A 21 -9.31 -5.99 6.59
N ILE A 22 -8.37 -5.06 6.75
CA ILE A 22 -7.63 -4.87 8.01
C ILE A 22 -8.60 -4.46 9.12
N ALA A 23 -9.56 -3.57 8.85
CA ALA A 23 -10.56 -3.16 9.83
C ALA A 23 -11.47 -4.32 10.27
N GLU A 24 -11.90 -5.16 9.34
CA GLU A 24 -12.66 -6.39 9.63
C GLU A 24 -11.85 -7.34 10.51
N ARG A 25 -10.56 -7.52 10.18
CA ARG A 25 -9.68 -8.35 10.98
C ARG A 25 -9.47 -7.78 12.38
N CYS A 26 -9.30 -6.46 12.54
CA CYS A 26 -9.21 -5.79 13.84
C CYS A 26 -10.46 -6.05 14.70
N VAL A 27 -11.65 -5.92 14.11
CA VAL A 27 -12.91 -6.23 14.82
C VAL A 27 -12.95 -7.71 15.23
N GLY A 28 -12.54 -8.61 14.37
CA GLY A 28 -12.45 -10.05 14.67
C GLY A 28 -11.47 -10.40 15.80
N GLU A 29 -10.43 -9.61 16.00
CA GLU A 29 -9.48 -9.71 17.12
C GLU A 29 -9.98 -8.99 18.40
N GLY A 30 -11.17 -8.42 18.39
CA GLY A 30 -11.76 -7.69 19.53
C GLY A 30 -11.16 -6.32 19.78
N MET A 31 -10.60 -5.68 18.75
CA MET A 31 -10.03 -4.33 18.83
C MET A 31 -11.11 -3.25 18.75
N LYS A 32 -10.78 -2.06 19.24
CA LYS A 32 -11.47 -0.81 18.93
C LYS A 32 -10.88 -0.23 17.66
N VAL A 33 -11.72 0.19 16.71
CA VAL A 33 -11.28 0.52 15.35
C VAL A 33 -11.68 1.93 14.97
N VAL A 34 -10.72 2.71 14.47
CA VAL A 34 -10.96 4.02 13.86
C VAL A 34 -10.75 3.88 12.36
N LEU A 35 -11.82 4.08 11.61
CA LEU A 35 -11.83 4.08 10.15
C LEU A 35 -11.62 5.50 9.65
N ALA A 36 -10.61 5.72 8.83
CA ALA A 36 -10.34 7.01 8.21
C ALA A 36 -10.34 6.87 6.69
N ASP A 37 -11.15 7.66 6.00
CA ASP A 37 -11.23 7.68 4.53
C ASP A 37 -11.78 9.02 4.04
N VAL A 38 -11.52 9.36 2.78
CA VAL A 38 -12.10 10.52 2.10
C VAL A 38 -13.49 10.20 1.53
N ASP A 39 -13.78 8.93 1.24
CA ASP A 39 -15.04 8.42 0.70
C ASP A 39 -16.07 8.27 1.83
N GLU A 40 -16.77 9.35 2.12
CA GLU A 40 -17.72 9.43 3.23
C GLU A 40 -18.87 8.41 3.13
N ALA A 41 -19.35 8.13 1.91
CA ALA A 41 -20.45 7.20 1.70
C ALA A 41 -20.04 5.75 2.05
N ASN A 42 -18.92 5.29 1.50
CA ASN A 42 -18.40 3.96 1.79
C ASN A 42 -17.87 3.85 3.22
N LEU A 43 -17.34 4.93 3.79
CA LEU A 43 -16.89 5.00 5.18
C LEU A 43 -18.05 4.78 6.16
N THR A 44 -19.18 5.48 5.94
CA THR A 44 -20.40 5.31 6.75
C THR A 44 -20.98 3.91 6.65
N LYS A 45 -20.99 3.35 5.45
CA LYS A 45 -21.38 1.96 5.22
C LYS A 45 -20.48 0.98 6.00
N ALA A 46 -19.17 1.17 5.89
CA ALA A 46 -18.17 0.36 6.59
C ALA A 46 -18.36 0.40 8.10
N GLU A 47 -18.58 1.59 8.66
CA GLU A 47 -18.86 1.75 10.10
C GLU A 47 -20.12 1.00 10.52
N THR A 48 -21.21 1.16 9.78
CA THR A 48 -22.48 0.50 10.07
C THR A 48 -22.36 -1.01 10.08
N GLU A 49 -21.72 -1.56 9.06
CA GLU A 49 -21.51 -3.01 8.93
C GLU A 49 -20.65 -3.58 10.06
N LEU A 50 -19.53 -2.91 10.39
CA LEU A 50 -18.64 -3.36 11.46
C LEU A 50 -19.26 -3.22 12.86
N LYS A 51 -20.05 -2.17 13.10
CA LYS A 51 -20.84 -2.04 14.35
C LYS A 51 -21.89 -3.14 14.46
N SER A 52 -22.56 -3.49 13.36
CA SER A 52 -23.54 -4.58 13.32
C SER A 52 -22.89 -5.95 13.58
N ALA A 53 -21.62 -6.11 13.24
CA ALA A 53 -20.82 -7.28 13.59
C ALA A 53 -20.28 -7.26 15.06
N GLY A 54 -20.70 -6.30 15.88
CA GLY A 54 -20.31 -6.19 17.29
C GLY A 54 -19.03 -5.37 17.53
N GLY A 55 -18.48 -4.72 16.51
CA GLY A 55 -17.27 -3.91 16.63
C GLY A 55 -17.47 -2.58 17.34
N SER A 56 -16.49 -2.15 18.12
CA SER A 56 -16.39 -0.79 18.66
C SER A 56 -15.68 0.08 17.62
N VAL A 57 -16.44 0.85 16.85
CA VAL A 57 -15.95 1.52 15.62
C VAL A 57 -16.28 3.00 15.64
N LEU A 58 -15.32 3.83 15.24
CA LEU A 58 -15.44 5.25 14.97
C LEU A 58 -15.04 5.52 13.52
N ALA A 59 -15.88 6.20 12.75
CA ALA A 59 -15.55 6.67 11.42
C ALA A 59 -15.19 8.16 11.44
N VAL A 60 -14.10 8.52 10.78
CA VAL A 60 -13.62 9.90 10.67
C VAL A 60 -13.29 10.21 9.21
N ARG A 61 -14.04 11.12 8.58
CA ARG A 61 -13.70 11.59 7.24
C ARG A 61 -12.33 12.26 7.29
N THR A 62 -11.39 11.77 6.48
CA THR A 62 -9.98 12.18 6.54
C THR A 62 -9.38 12.21 5.14
N ASP A 63 -8.94 13.37 4.71
CA ASP A 63 -8.05 13.51 3.56
C ASP A 63 -6.60 13.47 4.07
N VAL A 64 -5.93 12.34 3.87
CA VAL A 64 -4.56 12.12 4.38
C VAL A 64 -3.53 13.08 3.79
N SER A 65 -3.81 13.68 2.63
CA SER A 65 -2.95 14.69 2.03
C SER A 65 -2.92 15.99 2.84
N LYS A 66 -3.92 16.20 3.72
CA LYS A 66 -4.06 17.36 4.58
C LYS A 66 -3.63 17.05 6.01
N ARG A 67 -2.54 17.67 6.44
CA ARG A 67 -2.02 17.51 7.80
C ARG A 67 -3.09 17.76 8.87
N SER A 68 -3.90 18.82 8.71
CA SER A 68 -4.98 19.19 9.64
C SER A 68 -5.98 18.07 9.87
N ASP A 69 -6.32 17.31 8.82
CA ASP A 69 -7.28 16.21 8.90
C ASP A 69 -6.68 15.03 9.68
N VAL A 70 -5.39 14.73 9.49
CA VAL A 70 -4.70 13.68 10.25
C VAL A 70 -4.52 14.07 11.72
N GLU A 71 -4.27 15.36 12.03
CA GLU A 71 -4.27 15.87 13.40
C GLU A 71 -5.66 15.78 14.06
N LEU A 72 -6.72 16.06 13.29
CA LEU A 72 -8.11 15.87 13.76
C LEU A 72 -8.43 14.39 14.02
N LEU A 73 -8.03 13.50 13.10
CA LEU A 73 -8.16 12.05 13.25
C LEU A 73 -7.51 11.57 14.57
N ALA A 74 -6.30 12.03 14.86
CA ALA A 74 -5.60 11.66 16.10
C ALA A 74 -6.33 12.17 17.35
N ARG A 75 -6.81 13.42 17.34
CA ARG A 75 -7.59 13.97 18.45
C ARG A 75 -8.86 13.17 18.69
N GLN A 76 -9.68 12.93 17.66
CA GLN A 76 -10.92 12.17 17.79
C GLN A 76 -10.68 10.73 18.26
N THR A 77 -9.56 10.12 17.82
CA THR A 77 -9.15 8.80 18.30
C THR A 77 -8.88 8.81 19.80
N LEU A 78 -8.10 9.78 20.29
CA LEU A 78 -7.76 9.90 21.70
C LEU A 78 -8.96 10.29 22.56
N ASP A 79 -9.82 11.21 22.09
CA ASP A 79 -11.03 11.63 22.79
C ASP A 79 -12.02 10.46 22.95
N THR A 80 -12.08 9.53 21.97
CA THR A 80 -13.02 8.41 21.98
C THR A 80 -12.47 7.18 22.71
N PHE A 81 -11.20 6.84 22.46
CA PHE A 81 -10.61 5.57 22.91
C PHE A 81 -9.41 5.74 23.84
N GLY A 82 -8.90 6.94 24.01
CA GLY A 82 -7.81 7.28 24.94
C GLY A 82 -6.41 6.89 24.49
N GLN A 83 -6.27 5.99 23.53
CA GLN A 83 -4.99 5.40 23.11
C GLN A 83 -4.97 5.05 21.62
N VAL A 84 -3.76 4.77 21.10
CA VAL A 84 -3.53 4.20 19.76
C VAL A 84 -2.46 3.12 19.87
N HIS A 85 -2.76 1.90 19.47
CA HIS A 85 -1.81 0.77 19.54
C HIS A 85 -1.35 0.31 18.15
N LEU A 86 -2.25 0.31 17.16
CA LEU A 86 -1.91 0.03 15.77
C LEU A 86 -2.22 1.24 14.89
N LEU A 87 -1.28 1.60 14.03
CA LEU A 87 -1.48 2.59 12.97
C LEU A 87 -1.23 1.92 11.63
N PHE A 88 -2.25 1.94 10.76
CA PHE A 88 -2.13 1.51 9.37
C PHE A 88 -2.21 2.73 8.45
N ASN A 89 -1.06 3.20 7.99
CA ASN A 89 -0.96 4.20 6.93
C ASN A 89 -1.18 3.47 5.59
N ASN A 90 -2.45 3.24 5.23
CA ASN A 90 -2.81 2.39 4.11
C ASN A 90 -3.45 3.16 2.95
N ALA A 91 -4.01 4.35 3.16
CA ALA A 91 -4.58 5.16 2.09
C ALA A 91 -3.60 5.31 0.90
N GLY A 92 -4.10 5.11 -0.31
CA GLY A 92 -3.28 5.21 -1.50
C GLY A 92 -4.10 5.26 -2.78
N VAL A 93 -3.53 5.89 -3.79
CA VAL A 93 -4.13 6.09 -5.11
C VAL A 93 -3.14 5.73 -6.22
N THR A 94 -3.67 5.38 -7.39
CA THR A 94 -2.90 5.34 -8.63
C THR A 94 -3.30 6.53 -9.47
N ALA A 95 -2.35 7.34 -9.88
CA ALA A 95 -2.59 8.38 -10.87
C ALA A 95 -2.30 7.81 -12.27
N ASP A 96 -3.20 8.06 -13.21
CA ASP A 96 -2.98 7.74 -14.61
C ASP A 96 -1.85 8.65 -15.14
N GLY A 97 -0.89 8.10 -15.79
CA GLY A 97 0.22 8.85 -16.39
C GLY A 97 1.46 7.99 -16.49
N ALA A 98 1.83 7.70 -17.75
CA ALA A 98 3.04 6.95 -18.02
C ALA A 98 4.24 7.90 -18.11
N LYS A 99 5.35 7.56 -17.45
CA LYS A 99 6.64 8.19 -17.67
C LYS A 99 6.65 9.69 -17.31
N TRP A 100 7.25 10.53 -18.17
CA TRP A 100 7.28 12.00 -18.05
C TRP A 100 5.97 12.67 -18.50
N GLU A 101 5.04 11.92 -19.08
CA GLU A 101 3.73 12.43 -19.56
C GLU A 101 2.72 12.62 -18.44
N ALA A 102 2.99 12.09 -17.25
CA ALA A 102 2.19 12.36 -16.06
C ALA A 102 2.13 13.87 -15.80
N THR A 103 0.94 14.41 -15.63
CA THR A 103 0.73 15.85 -15.39
C THR A 103 1.25 16.28 -14.02
N TRP A 104 1.41 17.59 -13.80
CA TRP A 104 1.72 18.11 -12.46
C TRP A 104 0.65 17.74 -11.44
N ASN A 105 -0.63 17.71 -11.83
CA ASN A 105 -1.74 17.29 -10.98
C ASN A 105 -1.64 15.82 -10.59
N ASP A 106 -1.17 14.93 -11.49
CA ASP A 106 -0.93 13.52 -11.19
C ASP A 106 0.16 13.36 -10.13
N TRP A 107 1.25 14.11 -10.28
CA TRP A 107 2.34 14.11 -9.31
C TRP A 107 1.90 14.66 -7.96
N GLU A 108 1.22 15.81 -7.95
CA GLU A 108 0.77 16.46 -6.72
C GLU A 108 -0.21 15.56 -5.96
N TRP A 109 -1.17 14.97 -6.65
CA TRP A 109 -2.14 14.07 -6.04
C TRP A 109 -1.48 12.80 -5.49
N ALA A 110 -0.65 12.11 -6.30
CA ALA A 110 0.02 10.89 -5.87
C ALA A 110 0.97 11.14 -4.70
N ILE A 111 1.76 12.21 -4.73
CA ILE A 111 2.67 12.60 -3.64
C ILE A 111 1.85 12.97 -2.40
N GLY A 112 0.78 13.75 -2.57
CA GLY A 112 -0.10 14.17 -1.49
C GLY A 112 -0.68 12.99 -0.72
N VAL A 113 -1.27 12.02 -1.41
CA VAL A 113 -1.91 10.87 -0.77
C VAL A 113 -0.90 9.81 -0.35
N ASN A 114 -0.09 9.31 -1.30
CA ASN A 114 0.73 8.11 -1.06
C ASN A 114 1.96 8.36 -0.20
N LEU A 115 2.52 9.58 -0.22
CA LEU A 115 3.74 9.91 0.52
C LEU A 115 3.46 10.87 1.68
N TRP A 116 2.89 12.05 1.43
CA TRP A 116 2.57 12.97 2.52
C TRP A 116 1.57 12.37 3.50
N GLY A 117 0.58 11.60 3.03
CA GLY A 117 -0.36 10.90 3.91
C GLY A 117 0.36 9.98 4.90
N VAL A 118 1.35 9.21 4.44
CA VAL A 118 2.17 8.36 5.34
C VAL A 118 3.04 9.20 6.26
N ILE A 119 3.68 10.27 5.74
CA ILE A 119 4.49 11.19 6.56
C ILE A 119 3.63 11.85 7.66
N HIS A 120 2.43 12.30 7.34
CA HIS A 120 1.51 12.90 8.32
C HIS A 120 1.14 11.89 9.40
N GLY A 121 0.76 10.64 9.00
CA GLY A 121 0.47 9.58 9.95
C GLY A 121 1.64 9.29 10.89
N VAL A 122 2.83 9.09 10.34
CA VAL A 122 4.05 8.87 11.13
C VAL A 122 4.33 10.04 12.07
N LYS A 123 4.30 11.28 11.57
CA LYS A 123 4.63 12.47 12.40
C LYS A 123 3.62 12.77 13.49
N VAL A 124 2.34 12.50 13.25
CA VAL A 124 1.27 12.79 14.21
C VAL A 124 1.14 11.67 15.25
N PHE A 125 1.14 10.41 14.82
CA PHE A 125 0.86 9.30 15.71
C PHE A 125 2.09 8.74 16.43
N THR A 126 3.28 8.75 15.84
CA THR A 126 4.48 8.18 16.50
C THR A 126 4.78 8.83 17.86
N PRO A 127 4.75 10.16 18.03
CA PRO A 127 4.93 10.76 19.35
C PRO A 127 3.88 10.34 20.38
N LEU A 128 2.63 10.17 19.96
CA LEU A 128 1.54 9.72 20.82
C LEU A 128 1.77 8.28 21.29
N MET A 129 2.14 7.39 20.36
CA MET A 129 2.42 5.99 20.64
C MET A 129 3.65 5.82 21.54
N LEU A 130 4.69 6.63 21.34
CA LEU A 130 5.88 6.64 22.21
C LEU A 130 5.53 7.10 23.64
N ALA A 131 4.71 8.16 23.78
CA ALA A 131 4.31 8.69 25.07
C ALA A 131 3.47 7.70 25.89
N GLN A 132 2.75 6.78 25.25
CA GLN A 132 1.96 5.74 25.91
C GLN A 132 2.82 4.71 26.64
N ASN A 133 4.08 4.53 26.24
CA ASN A 133 5.01 3.53 26.77
C ASN A 133 4.40 2.11 26.85
N THR A 134 3.67 1.72 25.81
CA THR A 134 3.05 0.40 25.63
C THR A 134 3.46 -0.19 24.29
N GLU A 135 3.23 -1.49 24.09
CA GLU A 135 3.45 -2.12 22.79
C GLU A 135 2.56 -1.48 21.72
N CYS A 136 3.18 -0.93 20.69
CA CYS A 136 2.52 -0.33 19.54
C CYS A 136 3.16 -0.82 18.25
N HIS A 137 2.42 -0.70 17.14
CA HIS A 137 2.94 -1.08 15.84
C HIS A 137 2.43 -0.15 14.74
N ILE A 138 3.33 0.29 13.86
CA ILE A 138 3.03 1.11 12.68
C ILE A 138 3.25 0.24 11.44
N VAL A 139 2.23 0.14 10.60
CA VAL A 139 2.32 -0.53 9.30
C VAL A 139 2.10 0.51 8.20
N ASN A 140 3.13 0.73 7.38
CA ASN A 140 3.05 1.61 6.22
C ASN A 140 2.83 0.78 4.95
N THR A 141 1.78 1.08 4.20
CA THR A 141 1.48 0.37 2.94
C THR A 141 2.23 0.99 1.77
N SER A 142 3.29 0.31 1.34
CA SER A 142 3.98 0.55 0.08
C SER A 142 3.35 -0.29 -1.04
N SER A 143 4.16 -0.99 -1.79
CA SER A 143 3.81 -1.91 -2.88
C SER A 143 5.08 -2.66 -3.33
N MET A 144 4.92 -3.77 -4.05
CA MET A 144 6.02 -4.32 -4.86
C MET A 144 6.55 -3.28 -5.86
N GLY A 145 5.71 -2.32 -6.30
CA GLY A 145 6.14 -1.16 -7.07
C GLY A 145 7.14 -0.23 -6.36
N GLY A 146 7.25 -0.30 -5.04
CA GLY A 146 8.28 0.42 -4.26
C GLY A 146 9.65 -0.25 -4.30
N LEU A 147 9.71 -1.53 -4.61
CA LEU A 147 10.93 -2.36 -4.64
C LEU A 147 11.37 -2.73 -6.04
N THR A 148 10.50 -2.53 -7.02
CA THR A 148 10.75 -2.82 -8.43
C THR A 148 10.70 -1.54 -9.26
N VAL A 149 10.92 -1.63 -10.57
CA VAL A 149 10.74 -0.52 -11.50
C VAL A 149 9.80 -0.95 -12.63
N GLY A 150 8.93 -0.04 -13.04
CA GLY A 150 7.98 -0.26 -14.13
C GLY A 150 7.90 0.95 -15.05
N GLY A 151 7.48 0.73 -16.30
CA GLY A 151 7.38 1.79 -17.30
C GLY A 151 6.10 2.62 -17.22
N LEU A 152 5.10 2.16 -16.45
CA LEU A 152 3.80 2.82 -16.28
C LEU A 152 3.66 3.37 -14.84
N PHE A 153 2.82 4.37 -14.63
CA PHE A 153 2.48 4.91 -13.32
C PHE A 153 3.69 5.46 -12.53
N ALA A 154 4.54 6.28 -13.17
CA ALA A 154 5.75 6.81 -12.53
C ALA A 154 5.49 7.49 -11.17
N PRO A 155 4.48 8.36 -10.97
CA PRO A 155 4.19 8.95 -9.66
C PRO A 155 3.92 7.91 -8.58
N TYR A 156 3.22 6.83 -8.92
CA TYR A 156 2.95 5.73 -7.99
C TYR A 156 4.24 5.02 -7.55
N PHE A 157 5.07 4.59 -8.50
CA PHE A 157 6.32 3.86 -8.19
C PHE A 157 7.26 4.70 -7.33
N VAL A 158 7.42 5.99 -7.66
CA VAL A 158 8.28 6.92 -6.91
C VAL A 158 7.77 7.08 -5.48
N THR A 159 6.48 7.32 -5.29
CA THR A 159 5.90 7.48 -3.95
C THR A 159 6.00 6.20 -3.12
N LYS A 160 5.78 5.03 -3.72
CA LYS A 160 5.88 3.75 -3.01
C LYS A 160 7.32 3.38 -2.67
N ALA A 161 8.30 3.73 -3.49
CA ALA A 161 9.73 3.60 -3.16
C ALA A 161 10.11 4.52 -1.97
N ALA A 162 9.61 5.75 -1.96
CA ALA A 162 9.83 6.68 -0.85
C ALA A 162 9.21 6.17 0.47
N VAL A 163 8.05 5.50 0.42
CA VAL A 163 7.43 4.89 1.62
C VAL A 163 8.28 3.73 2.16
N VAL A 164 8.91 2.91 1.30
CA VAL A 164 9.86 1.88 1.77
C VAL A 164 11.00 2.54 2.53
N ALA A 165 11.69 3.51 1.91
CA ALA A 165 12.82 4.20 2.53
C ALA A 165 12.44 4.92 3.83
N LEU A 166 11.26 5.57 3.89
CA LEU A 166 10.73 6.19 5.11
C LEU A 166 10.54 5.14 6.22
N SER A 167 9.96 3.99 5.88
CA SER A 167 9.69 2.92 6.84
C SER A 167 10.95 2.29 7.39
N GLU A 168 11.96 2.05 6.54
CA GLU A 168 13.28 1.55 6.95
C GLU A 168 13.97 2.52 7.91
N ASN A 169 13.96 3.83 7.60
CA ASN A 169 14.52 4.84 8.49
C ASN A 169 13.77 4.92 9.83
N LEU A 170 12.44 4.84 9.81
CA LEU A 170 11.64 4.83 11.04
C LEU A 170 11.94 3.59 11.88
N TYR A 171 12.01 2.41 11.25
CA TYR A 171 12.37 1.17 11.92
C TYR A 171 13.74 1.29 12.62
N MET A 172 14.76 1.77 11.91
CA MET A 172 16.10 1.96 12.50
C MET A 172 16.07 2.96 13.65
N ALA A 173 15.32 4.05 13.56
CA ALA A 173 15.17 5.03 14.63
C ALA A 173 14.51 4.40 15.89
N MET A 174 13.50 3.56 15.72
CA MET A 174 12.83 2.87 16.82
C MET A 174 13.77 1.82 17.46
N GLN A 175 14.57 1.12 16.67
CA GLN A 175 15.57 0.17 17.19
C GLN A 175 16.64 0.86 18.02
N LEU A 176 17.19 1.98 17.54
CA LEU A 176 18.22 2.77 18.27
C LEU A 176 17.72 3.28 19.63
N GLN A 177 16.42 3.52 19.76
CA GLN A 177 15.80 3.97 21.01
C GLN A 177 15.30 2.83 21.91
N ASN A 178 15.50 1.55 21.52
CA ASN A 178 14.89 0.38 22.17
C ASN A 178 13.39 0.58 22.41
N SER A 179 12.68 1.17 21.44
CA SER A 179 11.28 1.54 21.54
C SER A 179 10.36 0.33 21.59
N LEU A 180 9.25 0.45 22.32
CA LEU A 180 8.12 -0.49 22.27
C LEU A 180 7.26 -0.30 21.01
N VAL A 181 7.49 0.76 20.24
CA VAL A 181 6.82 0.97 18.94
C VAL A 181 7.59 0.21 17.86
N LYS A 182 6.93 -0.75 17.25
CA LYS A 182 7.47 -1.54 16.13
C LYS A 182 6.98 -0.96 14.80
N VAL A 183 7.69 -1.29 13.73
CA VAL A 183 7.40 -0.75 12.40
C VAL A 183 7.47 -1.89 11.38
N SER A 184 6.51 -1.92 10.46
CA SER A 184 6.53 -2.80 9.28
C SER A 184 6.18 -2.01 8.03
N VAL A 185 6.65 -2.50 6.88
CA VAL A 185 6.26 -2.03 5.57
C VAL A 185 5.54 -3.13 4.80
N LEU A 186 4.29 -2.88 4.43
CA LEU A 186 3.47 -3.78 3.64
C LEU A 186 3.72 -3.51 2.16
N CYS A 187 4.19 -4.51 1.43
CA CYS A 187 4.53 -4.43 0.01
C CYS A 187 3.67 -5.43 -0.81
N PRO A 188 2.39 -5.14 -1.04
CA PRO A 188 1.55 -6.03 -1.84
C PRO A 188 1.92 -5.99 -3.32
N GLY A 189 1.74 -7.13 -3.98
CA GLY A 189 1.65 -7.24 -5.43
C GLY A 189 0.24 -6.96 -5.92
N CYS A 190 -0.33 -7.85 -6.75
CA CYS A 190 -1.72 -7.75 -7.18
C CYS A 190 -2.68 -8.16 -6.06
N VAL A 191 -3.56 -7.25 -5.66
CA VAL A 191 -4.65 -7.48 -4.70
C VAL A 191 -5.96 -7.06 -5.33
N ARG A 192 -7.02 -7.86 -5.18
CA ARG A 192 -8.37 -7.56 -5.71
C ARG A 192 -8.99 -6.39 -4.96
N THR A 193 -8.67 -5.18 -5.40
CA THR A 193 -9.17 -3.91 -4.85
C THR A 193 -9.63 -3.00 -5.97
N ASP A 194 -10.29 -1.91 -5.59
CA ASP A 194 -10.78 -0.90 -6.53
C ASP A 194 -9.76 0.24 -6.77
N ILE A 195 -8.49 0.03 -6.48
CA ILE A 195 -7.44 1.05 -6.63
C ILE A 195 -7.31 1.55 -8.08
N ALA A 196 -7.61 0.71 -9.08
CA ALA A 196 -7.61 1.10 -10.49
C ALA A 196 -8.68 2.16 -10.84
N ASN A 197 -9.65 2.40 -9.96
CA ASN A 197 -10.70 3.41 -10.09
C ASN A 197 -10.50 4.58 -9.12
N ALA A 198 -9.28 4.81 -8.64
CA ALA A 198 -8.96 5.86 -7.66
C ALA A 198 -9.32 7.28 -8.14
N GLU A 199 -9.34 7.52 -9.45
CA GLU A 199 -9.68 8.83 -10.07
C GLU A 199 -10.99 9.42 -9.54
N ARG A 200 -11.97 8.62 -9.11
CA ARG A 200 -13.22 9.10 -8.52
C ARG A 200 -13.03 9.90 -7.22
N HIS A 201 -11.87 9.77 -6.58
CA HIS A 201 -11.50 10.46 -5.33
C HIS A 201 -10.54 11.62 -5.57
N ARG A 202 -10.17 11.90 -6.85
CA ARG A 202 -9.30 13.02 -7.17
C ARG A 202 -10.02 14.34 -6.83
N PRO A 203 -9.41 15.23 -6.03
CA PRO A 203 -10.00 16.49 -5.67
C PRO A 203 -10.17 17.38 -6.92
N ALA A 204 -11.20 18.23 -6.91
CA ALA A 204 -11.58 19.05 -8.07
C ALA A 204 -10.45 19.96 -8.56
N GLU A 205 -9.64 20.50 -7.64
CA GLU A 205 -8.51 21.37 -7.93
C GLU A 205 -7.34 20.63 -8.64
N LEU A 206 -7.30 19.30 -8.56
CA LEU A 206 -6.26 18.48 -9.21
C LEU A 206 -6.81 17.65 -10.39
N GLN A 207 -8.03 17.95 -10.83
CA GLN A 207 -8.57 17.29 -12.04
C GLN A 207 -7.72 17.62 -13.26
N ASN A 208 -7.52 16.63 -14.11
CA ASN A 208 -6.90 16.82 -15.42
C ASN A 208 -7.96 17.13 -16.48
N GLU A 209 -7.54 17.84 -17.52
CA GLU A 209 -8.36 17.93 -18.73
C GLU A 209 -8.62 16.51 -19.27
N PRO A 210 -9.84 16.22 -19.75
CA PRO A 210 -10.17 14.91 -20.28
C PRO A 210 -9.26 14.53 -21.45
N VAL A 211 -8.41 13.54 -21.25
CA VAL A 211 -7.55 13.00 -22.32
C VAL A 211 -8.24 11.77 -22.92
N GLN A 212 -8.44 11.78 -24.22
CA GLN A 212 -8.88 10.58 -24.94
C GLN A 212 -7.78 9.52 -24.85
N LYS A 213 -8.06 8.44 -24.12
CA LYS A 213 -7.14 7.30 -24.05
C LYS A 213 -7.03 6.67 -25.45
N THR A 214 -5.82 6.43 -25.90
CA THR A 214 -5.64 5.68 -27.15
C THR A 214 -6.15 4.25 -27.00
N PRO A 215 -6.57 3.58 -28.08
CA PRO A 215 -7.01 2.18 -28.02
C PRO A 215 -5.99 1.26 -27.33
N GLN A 216 -4.69 1.53 -27.53
CA GLN A 216 -3.60 0.79 -26.89
C GLN A 216 -3.55 1.00 -25.38
N MET A 217 -3.70 2.25 -24.91
CA MET A 217 -3.76 2.55 -23.47
C MET A 217 -5.00 1.91 -22.83
N GLN A 218 -6.15 1.97 -23.48
CA GLN A 218 -7.36 1.32 -22.98
C GLN A 218 -7.18 -0.19 -22.88
N ALA A 219 -6.64 -0.84 -23.92
CA ALA A 219 -6.37 -2.28 -23.92
C ALA A 219 -5.36 -2.69 -22.80
N ALA A 220 -4.34 -1.88 -22.53
CA ALA A 220 -3.39 -2.12 -21.46
C ALA A 220 -4.04 -2.04 -20.07
N LEU A 221 -4.92 -1.05 -19.85
CA LEU A 221 -5.69 -0.90 -18.62
C LEU A 221 -6.67 -2.07 -18.42
N ASP A 222 -7.37 -2.49 -19.47
CA ASP A 222 -8.31 -3.60 -19.41
C ASP A 222 -7.56 -4.93 -19.14
N ALA A 223 -6.40 -5.14 -19.76
CA ALA A 223 -5.53 -6.28 -19.48
C ALA A 223 -5.01 -6.29 -18.04
N TYR A 224 -4.61 -5.12 -17.50
CA TYR A 224 -4.23 -4.98 -16.09
C TYR A 224 -5.39 -5.32 -15.16
N LYS A 225 -6.58 -4.75 -15.37
CA LYS A 225 -7.78 -5.06 -14.56
C LYS A 225 -8.11 -6.55 -14.59
N ALA A 226 -8.09 -7.16 -15.79
CA ALA A 226 -8.34 -8.59 -15.94
C ALA A 226 -7.26 -9.46 -15.23
N ALA A 227 -6.01 -9.03 -15.22
CA ALA A 227 -4.93 -9.71 -14.51
C ALA A 227 -5.12 -9.64 -12.99
N VAL A 228 -5.48 -8.46 -12.47
CA VAL A 228 -5.80 -8.25 -11.04
C VAL A 228 -6.99 -9.11 -10.62
N GLU A 229 -8.06 -9.13 -11.41
CA GLU A 229 -9.24 -9.95 -11.13
C GLU A 229 -8.90 -11.44 -11.06
N ARG A 230 -8.12 -11.93 -12.04
CA ARG A 230 -7.77 -13.35 -12.16
C ARG A 230 -6.74 -13.82 -11.14
N ALA A 231 -5.69 -13.04 -10.90
CA ALA A 231 -4.50 -13.46 -10.14
C ALA A 231 -4.29 -12.69 -8.84
N GLY A 232 -5.08 -11.63 -8.59
CA GLY A 232 -4.96 -10.86 -7.37
C GLY A 232 -5.40 -11.64 -6.13
N VAL A 233 -4.67 -11.50 -5.05
CA VAL A 233 -5.05 -12.10 -3.76
C VAL A 233 -6.25 -11.36 -3.15
N PRO A 234 -7.11 -12.04 -2.38
CA PRO A 234 -8.18 -11.39 -1.64
C PRO A 234 -7.63 -10.39 -0.60
N PRO A 235 -8.26 -9.21 -0.38
CA PRO A 235 -7.85 -8.29 0.67
C PRO A 235 -7.81 -8.90 2.08
N LEU A 236 -8.70 -9.83 2.40
CA LEU A 236 -8.70 -10.54 3.69
C LEU A 236 -7.44 -11.39 3.89
N GLN A 237 -6.94 -12.03 2.84
CA GLN A 237 -5.68 -12.76 2.91
C GLN A 237 -4.51 -11.82 3.19
N VAL A 238 -4.52 -10.60 2.63
CA VAL A 238 -3.52 -9.58 2.96
C VAL A 238 -3.60 -9.19 4.44
N ALA A 239 -4.80 -8.99 4.97
CA ALA A 239 -4.99 -8.68 6.38
C ALA A 239 -4.47 -9.80 7.29
N ASP A 240 -4.70 -11.08 6.94
CA ASP A 240 -4.17 -12.22 7.69
C ASP A 240 -2.64 -12.22 7.74
N VAL A 241 -1.98 -12.04 6.58
CA VAL A 241 -0.51 -11.94 6.50
C VAL A 241 0.03 -10.76 7.32
N VAL A 242 -0.66 -9.62 7.31
CA VAL A 242 -0.29 -8.44 8.11
C VAL A 242 -0.34 -8.76 9.60
N PHE A 243 -1.40 -9.40 10.09
CA PHE A 243 -1.52 -9.75 11.51
C PHE A 243 -0.48 -10.78 11.97
N GLU A 244 -0.16 -11.77 11.14
CA GLU A 244 0.95 -12.69 11.39
C GLU A 244 2.28 -11.95 11.52
N ALA A 245 2.57 -11.06 10.57
CA ALA A 245 3.79 -10.27 10.57
C ALA A 245 3.89 -9.35 11.82
N ILE A 246 2.77 -8.77 12.27
CA ILE A 246 2.74 -7.98 13.52
C ILE A 246 3.06 -8.86 14.75
N ARG A 247 2.53 -10.09 14.81
CA ARG A 247 2.82 -11.05 15.90
C ARG A 247 4.30 -11.44 15.96
N GLU A 248 4.92 -11.56 14.78
CA GLU A 248 6.33 -11.95 14.61
C GLU A 248 7.29 -10.75 14.60
N GLU A 249 6.77 -9.53 14.68
CA GLU A 249 7.53 -8.27 14.55
C GLU A 249 8.34 -8.20 13.25
N GLN A 250 7.82 -8.80 12.17
CA GLN A 250 8.44 -8.83 10.86
C GLN A 250 8.36 -7.44 10.20
N PHE A 251 9.50 -6.94 9.68
CA PHE A 251 9.55 -5.61 9.06
C PHE A 251 8.96 -5.59 7.64
N TYR A 252 9.45 -6.46 6.73
CA TYR A 252 8.91 -6.53 5.38
C TYR A 252 7.75 -7.53 5.30
N ILE A 253 6.59 -7.07 4.84
CA ILE A 253 5.38 -7.89 4.70
C ILE A 253 5.07 -8.07 3.21
N PHE A 254 5.19 -9.31 2.73
CA PHE A 254 4.97 -9.69 1.33
C PHE A 254 3.79 -10.65 1.19
N PRO A 255 2.57 -10.16 0.89
CA PRO A 255 1.43 -11.05 0.63
C PRO A 255 1.58 -11.87 -0.65
N ASN A 256 2.47 -11.47 -1.53
CA ASN A 256 2.78 -12.10 -2.82
C ASN A 256 4.29 -12.40 -2.90
N PRO A 257 4.80 -13.39 -2.15
CA PRO A 257 6.24 -13.66 -2.07
C PRO A 257 6.86 -14.09 -3.41
N GLU A 258 6.07 -14.60 -4.34
CA GLU A 258 6.50 -14.94 -5.71
C GLU A 258 7.00 -13.73 -6.52
N TRP A 259 6.68 -12.53 -6.09
CA TRP A 259 7.17 -11.30 -6.73
C TRP A 259 8.58 -10.91 -6.28
N LEU A 260 9.14 -11.57 -5.28
CA LEU A 260 10.50 -11.30 -4.80
C LEU A 260 11.56 -11.60 -5.87
N ASP A 261 11.27 -12.49 -6.82
CA ASP A 261 12.14 -12.76 -7.97
C ASP A 261 12.40 -11.49 -8.81
N LEU A 262 11.41 -10.56 -8.88
CA LEU A 262 11.58 -9.26 -9.55
C LEU A 262 12.53 -8.35 -8.78
N VAL A 263 12.46 -8.37 -7.47
CA VAL A 263 13.35 -7.60 -6.58
C VAL A 263 14.77 -8.13 -6.71
N GLN A 264 14.94 -9.45 -6.70
CA GLN A 264 16.22 -10.11 -6.90
C GLN A 264 16.84 -9.72 -8.25
N LEU A 265 16.07 -9.81 -9.33
CA LEU A 265 16.53 -9.44 -10.68
C LEU A 265 17.00 -7.97 -10.75
N ARG A 266 16.23 -7.05 -10.15
CA ARG A 266 16.61 -5.63 -10.07
C ARG A 266 17.92 -5.45 -9.29
N THR A 267 18.04 -6.13 -8.15
CA THR A 267 19.21 -6.04 -7.27
C THR A 267 20.46 -6.60 -7.97
N ASP A 268 20.35 -7.75 -8.62
CA ASP A 268 21.45 -8.36 -9.35
C ASP A 268 21.99 -7.46 -10.48
N ARG A 269 21.08 -6.79 -11.21
CA ARG A 269 21.47 -5.83 -12.25
C ARG A 269 22.15 -4.60 -11.65
N LEU A 270 21.61 -4.07 -10.56
CA LEU A 270 22.23 -2.95 -9.85
C LEU A 270 23.66 -3.31 -9.39
N MET A 271 23.85 -4.49 -8.81
CA MET A 271 25.17 -4.94 -8.36
C MET A 271 26.16 -5.16 -9.49
N ARG A 272 25.68 -5.49 -10.68
CA ARG A 272 26.50 -5.62 -11.91
C ARG A 272 26.62 -4.31 -12.69
N MET A 273 26.04 -3.20 -12.20
CA MET A 273 26.00 -1.89 -12.86
C MET A 273 25.37 -1.96 -14.29
N GLU A 274 24.43 -2.86 -14.48
CA GLU A 274 23.67 -3.00 -15.72
C GLU A 274 22.50 -2.00 -15.77
N ASN A 275 22.10 -1.61 -16.98
CA ASN A 275 20.96 -0.72 -17.17
C ASN A 275 19.65 -1.33 -16.63
N PRO A 276 18.71 -0.50 -16.13
CA PRO A 276 17.39 -0.96 -15.71
C PRO A 276 16.66 -1.67 -16.87
N HIS A 277 15.94 -2.73 -16.55
CA HIS A 277 15.11 -3.46 -17.50
C HIS A 277 13.65 -3.41 -17.11
N SER A 278 12.76 -3.33 -18.10
CA SER A 278 11.32 -3.42 -17.82
C SER A 278 10.97 -4.80 -17.26
N ALA A 279 10.24 -4.82 -16.16
CA ALA A 279 9.70 -6.05 -15.59
C ALA A 279 8.50 -6.62 -16.38
N GLU A 280 8.04 -5.95 -17.45
CA GLU A 280 6.84 -6.32 -18.20
C GLU A 280 6.90 -7.73 -18.78
N ALA A 281 8.04 -8.13 -19.34
CA ALA A 281 8.23 -9.47 -19.88
C ALA A 281 8.16 -10.56 -18.79
N LEU A 282 8.61 -10.25 -17.57
CA LEU A 282 8.55 -11.17 -16.44
C LEU A 282 7.16 -11.17 -15.80
N LEU A 283 6.50 -10.01 -15.70
CA LEU A 283 5.10 -9.90 -15.28
C LEU A 283 4.16 -10.68 -16.21
N ALA A 284 4.42 -10.67 -17.51
CA ALA A 284 3.67 -11.49 -18.48
C ALA A 284 3.86 -12.99 -18.23
N LYS A 285 5.05 -13.43 -17.79
CA LYS A 285 5.31 -14.82 -17.39
C LYS A 285 4.64 -15.18 -16.07
N LEU A 286 4.67 -14.30 -15.07
CA LEU A 286 4.02 -14.51 -13.77
C LEU A 286 2.48 -14.52 -13.87
N SER A 287 1.91 -13.79 -14.83
CA SER A 287 0.47 -13.82 -15.10
C SER A 287 0.02 -15.07 -15.88
N ASN A 288 0.93 -15.96 -16.31
CA ASN A 288 0.59 -17.22 -16.95
C ASN A 288 0.77 -18.38 -15.93
N PRO A 289 -0.31 -19.08 -15.53
CA PRO A 289 -0.23 -20.16 -14.52
C PRO A 289 0.72 -21.31 -14.90
N ARG A 290 0.98 -21.51 -16.20
CA ARG A 290 1.99 -22.46 -16.70
C ARG A 290 3.42 -21.91 -16.65
N GLY A 291 3.58 -20.58 -16.57
CA GLY A 291 4.87 -19.90 -16.45
C GLY A 291 5.41 -19.92 -15.01
N GLN A 292 4.55 -19.95 -14.00
CA GLN A 292 4.98 -20.01 -12.58
C GLN A 292 5.80 -21.27 -12.27
N LEU A 293 5.42 -22.43 -12.84
CA LEU A 293 6.17 -23.68 -12.67
C LEU A 293 7.50 -23.71 -13.46
N ALA A 294 7.60 -22.97 -14.57
CA ALA A 294 8.81 -22.92 -15.39
C ALA A 294 9.88 -21.96 -14.80
N VAL A 295 9.48 -20.87 -14.15
CA VAL A 295 10.40 -19.94 -13.47
C VAL A 295 11.01 -20.58 -12.22
N LEU A 296 10.24 -21.40 -11.49
CA LEU A 296 10.73 -22.13 -10.33
C LEU A 296 11.58 -23.38 -10.69
N ALA A 297 11.43 -23.92 -11.91
CA ALA A 297 12.18 -25.08 -12.39
C ALA A 297 13.41 -24.71 -13.24
N GLY A 298 13.57 -23.49 -13.70
CA GLY A 298 14.57 -23.07 -14.68
C GLY A 298 15.70 -22.25 -14.10
N ARG A 299 16.63 -22.87 -13.40
CA ARG A 299 18.04 -22.46 -13.49
C ARG A 299 18.54 -22.89 -14.85
N SER A 300 18.50 -22.01 -15.83
CA SER A 300 19.36 -21.88 -17.01
C SER A 300 18.56 -21.41 -18.25
N GLU A 301 19.24 -20.57 -19.00
CA GLU A 301 18.92 -20.10 -20.34
C GLU A 301 17.85 -19.01 -20.47
N VAL A 302 18.21 -17.79 -20.00
CA VAL A 302 17.76 -16.57 -20.69
C VAL A 302 18.76 -16.35 -21.85
N ALA A 303 18.40 -16.82 -23.03
CA ALA A 303 19.09 -16.42 -24.24
C ALA A 303 18.94 -14.90 -24.42
N ASP A 304 20.07 -14.22 -24.56
CA ASP A 304 20.11 -12.81 -24.92
C ASP A 304 19.35 -12.57 -26.23
N PRO A 305 18.43 -11.63 -26.29
CA PRO A 305 17.87 -11.16 -27.55
C PRO A 305 18.81 -10.07 -28.12
N VAL A 306 20.02 -10.48 -28.53
CA VAL A 306 20.84 -9.69 -29.44
C VAL A 306 20.68 -10.33 -30.79
N GLU A 307 19.70 -9.85 -31.56
CA GLU A 307 19.68 -9.85 -33.01
C GLU A 307 18.30 -9.34 -33.50
N LEU A 308 18.14 -8.03 -33.53
CA LEU A 308 17.17 -7.35 -34.41
C LEU A 308 17.61 -5.89 -34.60
N ASN A 309 18.76 -5.70 -35.21
CA ASN A 309 19.11 -4.46 -35.88
C ASN A 309 20.05 -4.79 -37.05
N GLN A 310 19.48 -5.26 -38.15
CA GLN A 310 19.95 -5.11 -39.51
C GLN A 310 18.76 -5.36 -40.44
N VAL A 311 18.05 -4.30 -40.82
CA VAL A 311 17.66 -3.87 -42.19
C VAL A 311 17.02 -2.49 -42.05
#